data_9debbb4ed5c6da7d805fac0a6ceb0546
#
_entry.id   9debbb4ed5c6da7d805fac0a6ceb0546
#
_cell.length_a   1.000
_cell.length_b   1.000
_cell.length_c   1.000
_cell.angle_alpha   90.00
_cell.angle_beta   90.00
_cell.angle_gamma   90.00
#
_symmetry.space_group_name_H-M   'P 1'
#
loop_
_entity.id
_entity.type
_entity.pdbx_description
1 polymer ?
#
loop_
_entity_poly.entity_id
_entity_poly.type
_entity_poly.pdbx_seq_one_letter_code
_entity_poly.pdbx_strand_id
1 'polypeptide(L)'
;MESDPIYLLRLLQLASPALPVGGFSYSEGIEAAVAHQLVRDEASAQTWLVDHLHLVQSRSELPVIAQAIPAWQRHDEKQLKNLNDWVIQTRESFEMRLQTEQMGRSLLIWLRNQADAESLRMKTCEELPPTWPLAFALALSTHDIPVRQALVAAAFGWAENMVQATIKAVPLGQLSGQRILAALATEIPSAVDYAMQVTTENRQAFSPRLAILSARHETQYSRLFRS
;
A
#
# COMPACT_ATOMS: atom_id res chain seq x y z
N MET A 1 -28.36 1.75 -3.27
CA MET A 1 -27.85 2.94 -2.55
C MET A 1 -26.84 3.58 -3.49
N GLU A 2 -27.19 4.67 -4.13
CA GLU A 2 -26.22 5.44 -4.94
C GLU A 2 -25.14 5.94 -3.99
N SER A 3 -23.91 5.59 -4.26
CA SER A 3 -22.77 6.15 -3.54
C SER A 3 -22.65 7.63 -3.91
N ASP A 4 -22.53 8.49 -2.90
CA ASP A 4 -22.31 9.94 -3.12
C ASP A 4 -21.13 10.12 -4.11
N PRO A 5 -21.30 10.84 -5.20
CA PRO A 5 -20.24 11.10 -6.18
C PRO A 5 -18.95 11.65 -5.54
N ILE A 6 -19.06 12.39 -4.43
CA ILE A 6 -17.93 12.94 -3.69
C ILE A 6 -17.06 11.81 -3.11
N TYR A 7 -17.65 10.73 -2.60
CA TYR A 7 -16.89 9.57 -2.09
C TYR A 7 -16.10 8.90 -3.19
N LEU A 8 -16.71 8.68 -4.33
CA LEU A 8 -16.03 8.08 -5.47
C LEU A 8 -14.83 8.93 -5.91
N LEU A 9 -15.02 10.24 -6.05
CA LEU A 9 -13.93 11.16 -6.41
C LEU A 9 -12.81 11.15 -5.37
N ARG A 10 -13.13 11.08 -4.09
CA ARG A 10 -12.12 10.97 -3.02
C ARG A 10 -11.33 9.66 -3.10
N LEU A 11 -12.00 8.54 -3.33
CA LEU A 11 -11.34 7.25 -3.51
C LEU A 11 -10.43 7.25 -4.74
N LEU A 12 -10.89 7.80 -5.86
CA LEU A 12 -10.09 7.94 -7.09
C LEU A 12 -8.86 8.82 -6.86
N GLN A 13 -9.01 9.93 -6.11
CA GLN A 13 -7.89 10.81 -5.76
C GLN A 13 -6.85 10.09 -4.91
N LEU A 14 -7.27 9.34 -3.89
CA LEU A 14 -6.37 8.61 -2.99
C LEU A 14 -5.72 7.40 -3.66
N ALA A 15 -6.40 6.76 -4.61
CA ALA A 15 -5.84 5.66 -5.40
C ALA A 15 -4.94 6.13 -6.55
N SER A 16 -4.95 7.43 -6.88
CA SER A 16 -4.23 7.95 -8.03
C SER A 16 -2.71 7.87 -7.86
N PRO A 17 -1.94 7.44 -8.88
CA PRO A 17 -0.48 7.53 -8.89
C PRO A 17 0.04 8.98 -8.81
N ALA A 18 -0.81 9.97 -9.08
CA ALA A 18 -0.51 11.39 -8.96
C ALA A 18 -0.57 11.89 -7.51
N LEU A 19 -1.05 11.06 -6.55
CA LEU A 19 -1.00 11.43 -5.13
C LEU A 19 0.45 11.68 -4.72
N PRO A 20 0.79 12.83 -4.09
CA PRO A 20 2.18 13.25 -3.87
C PRO A 20 2.84 12.50 -2.71
N VAL A 21 2.78 11.17 -2.72
CA VAL A 21 3.36 10.29 -1.69
C VAL A 21 4.65 9.60 -2.15
N GLY A 22 5.00 9.72 -3.42
CA GLY A 22 6.22 9.14 -3.98
C GLY A 22 6.16 7.63 -4.21
N GLY A 23 4.98 7.02 -4.24
CA GLY A 23 4.79 5.58 -4.46
C GLY A 23 5.46 5.05 -5.72
N PHE A 24 5.50 5.86 -6.78
CA PHE A 24 6.15 5.53 -8.05
C PHE A 24 7.68 5.31 -7.96
N SER A 25 8.29 5.65 -6.83
CA SER A 25 9.73 5.49 -6.59
C SER A 25 10.09 4.10 -6.02
N TYR A 26 9.11 3.26 -5.74
CA TYR A 26 9.29 1.97 -5.08
C TYR A 26 8.81 0.84 -5.98
N SER A 27 9.57 -0.26 -5.98
CA SER A 27 9.26 -1.46 -6.77
C SER A 27 8.84 -2.66 -5.93
N GLU A 28 8.97 -2.55 -4.61
CA GLU A 28 8.64 -3.61 -3.64
C GLU A 28 9.23 -4.98 -4.05
N GLY A 29 10.53 -4.97 -4.39
CA GLY A 29 11.27 -6.17 -4.77
C GLY A 29 11.13 -6.61 -6.24
N ILE A 30 10.30 -5.96 -7.06
CA ILE A 30 10.18 -6.28 -8.50
C ILE A 30 11.52 -6.12 -9.21
N GLU A 31 12.24 -5.02 -8.97
CA GLU A 31 13.53 -4.78 -9.64
C GLU A 31 14.54 -5.89 -9.32
N ALA A 32 14.63 -6.29 -8.05
CA ALA A 32 15.48 -7.40 -7.65
C ALA A 32 14.99 -8.75 -8.24
N ALA A 33 13.69 -8.96 -8.30
CA ALA A 33 13.13 -10.17 -8.92
C ALA A 33 13.47 -10.28 -10.41
N VAL A 34 13.48 -9.16 -11.13
CA VAL A 34 13.93 -9.07 -12.52
C VAL A 34 15.44 -9.35 -12.63
N ALA A 35 16.25 -8.71 -11.81
CA ALA A 35 17.71 -8.93 -11.79
C ALA A 35 18.07 -10.41 -11.53
N HIS A 36 17.25 -11.11 -10.74
CA HIS A 36 17.41 -12.56 -10.45
C HIS A 36 16.63 -13.47 -11.41
N GLN A 37 16.11 -12.97 -12.53
CA GLN A 37 15.40 -13.72 -13.56
C GLN A 37 14.13 -14.45 -13.06
N LEU A 38 13.53 -13.99 -11.97
CA LEU A 38 12.28 -14.51 -11.42
C LEU A 38 11.07 -13.91 -12.14
N VAL A 39 11.22 -12.66 -12.57
CA VAL A 39 10.27 -11.93 -13.39
C VAL A 39 11.01 -11.50 -14.67
N ARG A 40 10.52 -11.93 -15.84
CA ARG A 40 11.20 -11.74 -17.11
C ARG A 40 10.29 -11.42 -18.29
N ASP A 41 8.99 -11.64 -18.12
CA ASP A 41 7.96 -11.45 -19.14
C ASP A 41 6.61 -11.11 -18.48
N GLU A 42 5.59 -10.88 -19.31
CA GLU A 42 4.24 -10.54 -18.86
C GLU A 42 3.63 -11.60 -17.94
N ALA A 43 3.77 -12.89 -18.27
CA ALA A 43 3.16 -13.97 -17.51
C ALA A 43 3.78 -14.11 -16.11
N SER A 44 5.11 -14.08 -16.01
CA SER A 44 5.82 -14.14 -14.73
C SER A 44 5.60 -12.89 -13.88
N ALA A 45 5.46 -11.72 -14.51
CA ALA A 45 5.13 -10.48 -13.83
C ALA A 45 3.71 -10.51 -13.25
N GLN A 46 2.73 -10.98 -14.03
CA GLN A 46 1.36 -11.13 -13.56
C GLN A 46 1.29 -12.09 -12.37
N THR A 47 1.90 -13.27 -12.47
CA THR A 47 1.94 -14.25 -11.37
C THR A 47 2.56 -13.64 -10.13
N TRP A 48 3.70 -12.94 -10.26
CA TRP A 48 4.38 -12.29 -9.14
C TRP A 48 3.49 -11.27 -8.42
N LEU A 49 2.80 -10.42 -9.17
CA LEU A 49 1.96 -9.37 -8.57
C LEU A 49 0.67 -9.94 -7.97
N VAL A 50 0.07 -10.96 -8.56
CA VAL A 50 -1.07 -11.68 -7.97
C VAL A 50 -0.66 -12.36 -6.66
N ASP A 51 0.47 -13.05 -6.64
CA ASP A 51 1.01 -13.64 -5.41
C ASP A 51 1.29 -12.56 -4.34
N HIS A 52 1.88 -11.42 -4.72
CA HIS A 52 2.14 -10.31 -3.80
C HIS A 52 0.84 -9.74 -3.24
N LEU A 53 -0.20 -9.58 -4.05
CA LEU A 53 -1.52 -9.14 -3.60
C LEU A 53 -2.08 -10.09 -2.52
N HIS A 54 -2.06 -11.41 -2.77
CA HIS A 54 -2.68 -12.40 -1.88
C HIS A 54 -1.80 -12.80 -0.68
N LEU A 55 -0.48 -12.83 -0.84
CA LEU A 55 0.43 -13.31 0.21
C LEU A 55 0.98 -12.18 1.09
N VAL A 56 1.01 -10.95 0.57
CA VAL A 56 1.56 -9.80 1.29
C VAL A 56 0.46 -8.77 1.58
N GLN A 57 -0.13 -8.14 0.56
CA GLN A 57 -1.06 -7.03 0.74
C GLN A 57 -2.29 -7.45 1.55
N SER A 58 -2.94 -8.56 1.19
CA SER A 58 -4.15 -9.04 1.87
C SER A 58 -3.92 -9.54 3.30
N ARG A 59 -2.66 -9.80 3.68
CA ARG A 59 -2.31 -10.34 5.00
C ARG A 59 -1.66 -9.31 5.92
N SER A 60 -1.14 -8.21 5.39
CA SER A 60 -0.43 -7.17 6.15
C SER A 60 -1.04 -5.79 5.99
N GLU A 61 -0.85 -5.12 4.84
CA GLU A 61 -1.23 -3.72 4.63
C GLU A 61 -2.74 -3.51 4.71
N LEU A 62 -3.50 -4.26 3.93
CA LEU A 62 -4.96 -4.10 3.87
C LEU A 62 -5.65 -4.38 5.22
N PRO A 63 -5.30 -5.42 6.00
CA PRO A 63 -5.82 -5.62 7.34
C PRO A 63 -5.50 -4.46 8.30
N VAL A 64 -4.30 -3.88 8.21
CA VAL A 64 -3.93 -2.72 9.03
C VAL A 64 -4.82 -1.52 8.67
N ILE A 65 -5.01 -1.23 7.38
CA ILE A 65 -5.92 -0.15 6.93
C ILE A 65 -7.34 -0.39 7.44
N ALA A 66 -7.86 -1.63 7.29
CA ALA A 66 -9.20 -1.99 7.75
C ALA A 66 -9.42 -1.74 9.25
N GLN A 67 -8.42 -2.03 10.07
CA GLN A 67 -8.47 -1.86 11.52
C GLN A 67 -8.17 -0.42 11.95
N ALA A 68 -7.35 0.31 11.19
CA ALA A 68 -6.99 1.68 11.51
C ALA A 68 -8.11 2.69 11.19
N ILE A 69 -8.92 2.50 10.12
CA ILE A 69 -10.03 3.40 9.80
C ILE A 69 -10.97 3.60 11.00
N PRO A 70 -11.58 2.55 11.59
CA PRO A 70 -12.44 2.74 12.74
C PRO A 70 -11.69 3.21 14.00
N ALA A 71 -10.40 2.89 14.14
CA ALA A 71 -9.59 3.41 15.25
C ALA A 71 -9.40 4.93 15.14
N TRP A 72 -9.13 5.47 13.95
CA TRP A 72 -9.10 6.91 13.69
C TRP A 72 -10.45 7.58 13.94
N GLN A 73 -11.56 6.96 13.53
CA GLN A 73 -12.91 7.48 13.75
C GLN A 73 -13.25 7.61 15.23
N ARG A 74 -12.80 6.66 16.06
CA ARG A 74 -13.04 6.65 17.52
C ARG A 74 -11.95 7.32 18.35
N HIS A 75 -10.90 7.86 17.71
CA HIS A 75 -9.71 8.41 18.40
C HIS A 75 -9.05 7.40 19.36
N ASP A 76 -8.98 6.12 18.95
CA ASP A 76 -8.35 5.05 19.74
C ASP A 76 -6.82 5.05 19.54
N GLU A 77 -6.17 5.98 20.25
CA GLU A 77 -4.71 6.17 20.14
C GLU A 77 -3.92 4.90 20.51
N LYS A 78 -4.42 4.11 21.46
CA LYS A 78 -3.77 2.86 21.84
C LYS A 78 -3.77 1.85 20.70
N GLN A 79 -4.90 1.69 20.02
CA GLN A 79 -5.01 0.80 18.87
C GLN A 79 -4.16 1.33 17.70
N LEU A 80 -4.21 2.63 17.42
CA LEU A 80 -3.39 3.26 16.38
C LEU A 80 -1.89 3.04 16.63
N LYS A 81 -1.44 3.23 17.88
CA LYS A 81 -0.05 2.97 18.26
C LYS A 81 0.33 1.50 18.04
N ASN A 82 -0.50 0.57 18.50
CA ASN A 82 -0.23 -0.86 18.34
C ASN A 82 -0.13 -1.27 16.85
N LEU A 83 -1.01 -0.73 16.01
CA LEU A 83 -0.99 -0.97 14.56
C LEU A 83 0.26 -0.39 13.92
N ASN A 84 0.64 0.84 14.27
CA ASN A 84 1.82 1.51 13.72
C ASN A 84 3.11 0.81 14.13
N ASP A 85 3.25 0.44 15.40
CA ASP A 85 4.38 -0.29 15.93
C ASP A 85 4.51 -1.66 15.24
N TRP A 86 3.39 -2.36 15.02
CA TRP A 86 3.37 -3.62 14.28
C TRP A 86 3.90 -3.45 12.85
N VAL A 87 3.45 -2.42 12.13
CA VAL A 87 3.95 -2.15 10.78
C VAL A 87 5.45 -1.91 10.78
N ILE A 88 5.95 -1.06 11.69
CA ILE A 88 7.38 -0.73 11.77
C ILE A 88 8.23 -1.97 12.11
N GLN A 89 7.78 -2.79 13.06
CA GLN A 89 8.52 -3.94 13.56
C GLN A 89 8.53 -5.12 12.60
N THR A 90 7.56 -5.20 11.70
CA THR A 90 7.42 -6.32 10.75
C THR A 90 8.00 -6.03 9.37
N ARG A 91 8.60 -4.87 9.14
CA ARG A 91 9.35 -4.60 7.90
C ARG A 91 10.71 -5.27 7.96
N GLU A 92 10.90 -6.28 7.12
CA GLU A 92 12.04 -7.19 7.16
C GLU A 92 13.32 -6.61 6.52
N SER A 93 13.22 -5.46 5.80
CA SER A 93 14.36 -4.75 5.22
C SER A 93 14.33 -3.27 5.57
N PHE A 94 15.50 -2.62 5.50
CA PHE A 94 15.61 -1.18 5.69
C PHE A 94 14.80 -0.40 4.64
N GLU A 95 14.84 -0.84 3.38
CA GLU A 95 14.10 -0.19 2.29
C GLU A 95 12.59 -0.27 2.49
N MET A 96 12.04 -1.44 2.87
CA MET A 96 10.61 -1.59 3.16
C MET A 96 10.16 -0.70 4.32
N ARG A 97 11.00 -0.58 5.35
CA ARG A 97 10.73 0.30 6.48
C ARG A 97 10.76 1.77 6.06
N LEU A 98 11.80 2.16 5.35
CA LEU A 98 11.96 3.55 4.87
C LEU A 98 10.81 3.95 3.93
N GLN A 99 10.36 3.05 3.05
CA GLN A 99 9.22 3.27 2.16
C GLN A 99 7.96 3.62 2.95
N THR A 100 7.56 2.77 3.91
CA THR A 100 6.31 2.98 4.66
C THR A 100 6.36 4.25 5.51
N GLU A 101 7.52 4.60 6.07
CA GLU A 101 7.72 5.83 6.82
C GLU A 101 7.68 7.08 5.92
N GLN A 102 8.36 7.05 4.76
CA GLN A 102 8.41 8.19 3.83
C GLN A 102 7.06 8.45 3.17
N MET A 103 6.38 7.40 2.71
CA MET A 103 5.05 7.53 2.11
C MET A 103 4.03 8.03 3.14
N GLY A 104 4.07 7.52 4.38
CA GLY A 104 3.21 7.98 5.46
C GLY A 104 3.42 9.46 5.77
N ARG A 105 4.68 9.89 5.89
CA ARG A 105 5.04 11.30 6.10
C ARG A 105 4.57 12.20 4.96
N SER A 106 4.76 11.78 3.71
CA SER A 106 4.35 12.55 2.54
C SER A 106 2.84 12.72 2.49
N LEU A 107 2.08 11.65 2.77
CA LEU A 107 0.63 11.72 2.84
C LEU A 107 0.14 12.63 3.97
N LEU A 108 0.79 12.58 5.13
CA LEU A 108 0.45 13.47 6.25
C LEU A 108 0.69 14.95 5.91
N ILE A 109 1.79 15.27 5.22
CA ILE A 109 2.05 16.64 4.72
C ILE A 109 0.92 17.07 3.78
N TRP A 110 0.51 16.20 2.86
CA TRP A 110 -0.59 16.48 1.94
C TRP A 110 -1.92 16.69 2.70
N LEU A 111 -2.25 15.84 3.67
CA LEU A 111 -3.47 15.94 4.49
C LEU A 111 -3.54 17.25 5.27
N ARG A 112 -2.43 17.71 5.85
CA ARG A 112 -2.36 18.99 6.57
C ARG A 112 -2.73 20.20 5.72
N ASN A 113 -2.58 20.10 4.41
CA ASN A 113 -2.92 21.15 3.47
C ASN A 113 -4.36 21.01 2.90
N GLN A 114 -5.15 20.03 3.35
CA GLN A 114 -6.55 19.93 2.98
C GLN A 114 -7.42 20.79 3.88
N ALA A 115 -8.54 21.28 3.33
CA ALA A 115 -9.45 22.17 4.07
C ALA A 115 -10.17 21.47 5.24
N ASP A 116 -10.25 20.15 5.21
CA ASP A 116 -10.91 19.27 6.18
C ASP A 116 -9.93 18.63 7.19
N ALA A 117 -8.70 19.15 7.30
CA ALA A 117 -7.71 18.65 8.24
C ALA A 117 -8.17 18.87 9.69
N GLU A 118 -8.52 17.80 10.38
CA GLU A 118 -8.99 17.86 11.76
C GLU A 118 -7.81 18.00 12.74
N SER A 119 -7.84 19.07 13.55
CA SER A 119 -6.73 19.43 14.44
C SER A 119 -6.37 18.35 15.48
N LEU A 120 -7.36 17.63 16.02
CA LEU A 120 -7.14 16.57 16.99
C LEU A 120 -6.36 15.40 16.38
N ARG A 121 -6.77 14.94 15.20
CA ARG A 121 -6.07 13.85 14.48
C ARG A 121 -4.67 14.26 14.05
N MET A 122 -4.49 15.53 13.67
CA MET A 122 -3.17 16.05 13.32
C MET A 122 -2.23 16.08 14.53
N LYS A 123 -2.74 16.40 15.72
CA LYS A 123 -1.96 16.33 16.97
C LYS A 123 -1.53 14.91 17.29
N THR A 124 -2.43 13.93 17.21
CA THR A 124 -2.09 12.51 17.38
C THR A 124 -0.98 12.08 16.41
N CYS A 125 -0.98 12.59 15.16
CA CYS A 125 0.07 12.29 14.18
C CYS A 125 1.43 12.93 14.50
N GLU A 126 1.48 13.98 15.32
CA GLU A 126 2.75 14.58 15.78
C GLU A 126 3.43 13.69 16.82
N GLU A 127 2.64 13.09 17.70
CA GLU A 127 3.11 12.17 18.74
C GLU A 127 3.36 10.75 18.21
N LEU A 128 2.59 10.34 17.21
CA LEU A 128 2.67 9.05 16.54
C LEU A 128 2.78 9.25 15.01
N PRO A 129 4.00 9.46 14.48
CA PRO A 129 4.17 9.61 13.04
C PRO A 129 3.65 8.37 12.30
N PRO A 130 2.56 8.50 11.50
CA PRO A 130 1.93 7.34 10.92
C PRO A 130 2.76 6.78 9.77
N THR A 131 2.85 5.44 9.72
CA THR A 131 3.30 4.70 8.55
C THR A 131 2.27 4.82 7.41
N TRP A 132 2.63 4.39 6.21
CA TRP A 132 1.76 4.47 5.03
C TRP A 132 0.33 3.96 5.26
N PRO A 133 0.10 2.72 5.76
CA PRO A 133 -1.26 2.22 5.94
C PRO A 133 -2.07 3.02 6.97
N LEU A 134 -1.42 3.56 8.01
CA LEU A 134 -2.11 4.38 8.99
C LEU A 134 -2.44 5.78 8.47
N ALA A 135 -1.54 6.39 7.72
CA ALA A 135 -1.79 7.68 7.07
C ALA A 135 -2.91 7.57 6.02
N PHE A 136 -2.92 6.46 5.26
CA PHE A 136 -3.97 6.19 4.28
C PHE A 136 -5.33 5.97 4.95
N ALA A 137 -5.36 5.19 6.04
CA ALA A 137 -6.56 5.01 6.86
C ALA A 137 -7.07 6.34 7.46
N LEU A 138 -6.16 7.22 7.89
CA LEU A 138 -6.52 8.56 8.35
C LEU A 138 -7.22 9.37 7.25
N ALA A 139 -6.66 9.39 6.02
CA ALA A 139 -7.25 10.07 4.88
C ALA A 139 -8.68 9.62 4.56
N LEU A 140 -8.96 8.34 4.82
CA LEU A 140 -10.28 7.73 4.59
C LEU A 140 -11.24 7.90 5.78
N SER A 141 -10.72 8.03 6.99
CA SER A 141 -11.53 8.10 8.22
C SER A 141 -12.27 9.42 8.41
N THR A 142 -11.91 10.46 7.66
CA THR A 142 -12.57 11.78 7.67
C THR A 142 -13.90 11.78 6.91
N HIS A 143 -14.19 10.72 6.17
CA HIS A 143 -15.40 10.56 5.39
C HIS A 143 -16.10 9.25 5.75
N ASP A 144 -17.42 9.19 5.56
CA ASP A 144 -18.21 7.99 5.83
C ASP A 144 -18.11 6.98 4.67
N ILE A 145 -16.88 6.56 4.36
CA ILE A 145 -16.56 5.62 3.29
C ILE A 145 -16.60 4.20 3.87
N PRO A 146 -17.37 3.27 3.27
CA PRO A 146 -17.34 1.88 3.70
C PRO A 146 -15.93 1.29 3.62
N VAL A 147 -15.48 0.62 4.68
CA VAL A 147 -14.12 0.06 4.79
C VAL A 147 -13.76 -0.81 3.58
N ARG A 148 -14.70 -1.63 3.10
CA ARG A 148 -14.47 -2.47 1.91
C ARG A 148 -14.10 -1.66 0.67
N GLN A 149 -14.80 -0.54 0.42
CA GLN A 149 -14.51 0.34 -0.72
C GLN A 149 -13.15 1.05 -0.55
N ALA A 150 -12.83 1.44 0.67
CA ALA A 150 -11.54 2.00 1.03
C ALA A 150 -10.39 1.03 0.72
N LEU A 151 -10.54 -0.26 1.08
CA LEU A 151 -9.54 -1.29 0.79
C LEU A 151 -9.42 -1.60 -0.70
N VAL A 152 -10.53 -1.58 -1.44
CA VAL A 152 -10.48 -1.73 -2.92
C VAL A 152 -9.67 -0.61 -3.55
N ALA A 153 -9.88 0.64 -3.13
CA ALA A 153 -9.11 1.78 -3.62
C ALA A 153 -7.62 1.68 -3.24
N ALA A 154 -7.30 1.27 -2.01
CA ALA A 154 -5.92 1.04 -1.56
C ALA A 154 -5.21 -0.04 -2.40
N ALA A 155 -5.87 -1.19 -2.59
CA ALA A 155 -5.33 -2.30 -3.37
C ALA A 155 -5.16 -1.93 -4.85
N PHE A 156 -6.09 -1.18 -5.43
CA PHE A 156 -6.00 -0.72 -6.81
C PHE A 156 -4.86 0.28 -7.01
N GLY A 157 -4.72 1.26 -6.12
CA GLY A 157 -3.62 2.23 -6.17
C GLY A 157 -2.25 1.55 -6.03
N TRP A 158 -2.13 0.54 -5.15
CA TRP A 158 -0.95 -0.30 -5.06
C TRP A 158 -0.69 -1.06 -6.38
N ALA A 159 -1.72 -1.72 -6.93
CA ALA A 159 -1.61 -2.49 -8.17
C ALA A 159 -1.14 -1.62 -9.34
N GLU A 160 -1.70 -0.41 -9.49
CA GLU A 160 -1.31 0.54 -10.53
C GLU A 160 0.15 0.97 -10.39
N ASN A 161 0.62 1.31 -9.18
CA ASN A 161 2.01 1.63 -8.93
C ASN A 161 2.95 0.44 -9.26
N MET A 162 2.59 -0.78 -8.85
CA MET A 162 3.40 -1.96 -9.12
C MET A 162 3.45 -2.32 -10.59
N VAL A 163 2.35 -2.19 -11.32
CA VAL A 163 2.32 -2.38 -12.78
C VAL A 163 3.24 -1.36 -13.47
N GLN A 164 3.21 -0.09 -13.06
CA GLN A 164 4.11 0.94 -13.61
C GLN A 164 5.58 0.64 -13.30
N ALA A 165 5.89 0.16 -12.10
CA ALA A 165 7.24 -0.29 -11.77
C ALA A 165 7.66 -1.48 -12.63
N THR A 166 6.77 -2.44 -12.82
CA THR A 166 7.02 -3.65 -13.63
C THR A 166 7.31 -3.31 -15.09
N ILE A 167 6.53 -2.42 -15.72
CA ILE A 167 6.75 -1.99 -17.11
C ILE A 167 8.15 -1.38 -17.30
N LYS A 168 8.65 -0.68 -16.28
CA LYS A 168 9.99 -0.07 -16.32
C LYS A 168 11.10 -1.08 -16.08
N ALA A 169 10.91 -2.02 -15.14
CA ALA A 169 11.92 -3.00 -14.77
C ALA A 169 12.04 -4.14 -15.80
N VAL A 170 10.90 -4.63 -16.30
CA VAL A 170 10.82 -5.57 -17.43
C VAL A 170 10.45 -4.74 -18.65
N PRO A 171 11.15 -4.84 -19.78
CA PRO A 171 10.85 -4.01 -20.95
C PRO A 171 9.53 -4.43 -21.61
N LEU A 172 8.42 -4.23 -20.89
CA LEU A 172 7.07 -4.54 -21.35
C LEU A 172 6.42 -3.30 -21.99
N GLY A 173 5.56 -3.55 -22.98
CA GLY A 173 4.73 -2.48 -23.56
C GLY A 173 3.56 -2.09 -22.67
N GLN A 174 2.98 -0.91 -22.90
CA GLN A 174 1.82 -0.41 -22.16
C GLN A 174 0.63 -1.36 -22.18
N LEU A 175 0.38 -2.05 -23.32
CA LEU A 175 -0.70 -3.03 -23.44
C LEU A 175 -0.51 -4.23 -22.51
N SER A 176 0.73 -4.70 -22.32
CA SER A 176 1.05 -5.75 -21.35
C SER A 176 0.74 -5.29 -19.92
N GLY A 177 1.12 -4.07 -19.58
CA GLY A 177 0.78 -3.47 -18.29
C GLY A 177 -0.73 -3.41 -18.03
N GLN A 178 -1.51 -3.03 -19.04
CA GLN A 178 -2.98 -2.98 -18.92
C GLN A 178 -3.59 -4.38 -18.73
N ARG A 179 -3.05 -5.43 -19.37
CA ARG A 179 -3.51 -6.80 -19.14
C ARG A 179 -3.19 -7.30 -17.73
N ILE A 180 -1.99 -6.99 -17.21
CA ILE A 180 -1.60 -7.30 -15.82
C ILE A 180 -2.53 -6.57 -14.84
N LEU A 181 -2.79 -5.27 -15.07
CA LEU A 181 -3.69 -4.49 -14.20
C LEU A 181 -5.12 -5.04 -14.21
N ALA A 182 -5.63 -5.45 -15.38
CA ALA A 182 -6.96 -6.07 -15.50
C ALA A 182 -7.03 -7.40 -14.72
N ALA A 183 -5.98 -8.22 -14.78
CA ALA A 183 -5.89 -9.45 -13.99
C ALA A 183 -5.90 -9.15 -12.48
N LEU A 184 -5.09 -8.18 -12.02
CA LEU A 184 -5.10 -7.75 -10.62
C LEU A 184 -6.47 -7.20 -10.19
N ALA A 185 -7.13 -6.41 -11.03
CA ALA A 185 -8.46 -5.88 -10.74
C ALA A 185 -9.51 -6.99 -10.53
N THR A 186 -9.34 -8.13 -11.19
CA THR A 186 -10.20 -9.32 -10.98
C THR A 186 -9.95 -9.98 -9.62
N GLU A 187 -8.69 -9.96 -9.14
CA GLU A 187 -8.28 -10.59 -7.87
C GLU A 187 -8.49 -9.69 -6.63
N ILE A 188 -8.49 -8.36 -6.80
CA ILE A 188 -8.62 -7.40 -5.70
C ILE A 188 -9.85 -7.66 -4.81
N PRO A 189 -11.07 -7.94 -5.33
CA PRO A 189 -12.23 -8.17 -4.47
C PRO A 189 -12.02 -9.33 -3.49
N SER A 190 -11.47 -10.44 -3.93
CA SER A 190 -11.21 -11.62 -3.08
C SER A 190 -10.11 -11.36 -2.06
N ALA A 191 -9.04 -10.65 -2.45
CA ALA A 191 -7.97 -10.24 -1.56
C ALA A 191 -8.46 -9.28 -0.45
N VAL A 192 -9.35 -8.35 -0.80
CA VAL A 192 -9.99 -7.43 0.14
C VAL A 192 -10.93 -8.17 1.09
N ASP A 193 -11.77 -9.07 0.59
CA ASP A 193 -12.69 -9.85 1.41
C ASP A 193 -11.93 -10.75 2.41
N TYR A 194 -10.79 -11.29 2.01
CA TYR A 194 -9.88 -11.98 2.93
C TYR A 194 -9.30 -11.01 3.98
N ALA A 195 -8.77 -9.86 3.56
CA ALA A 195 -8.16 -8.88 4.46
C ALA A 195 -9.12 -8.37 5.55
N MET A 196 -10.41 -8.23 5.23
CA MET A 196 -11.43 -7.82 6.18
C MET A 196 -11.70 -8.86 7.29
N GLN A 197 -11.34 -10.14 7.08
CA GLN A 197 -11.50 -11.21 8.05
C GLN A 197 -10.25 -11.43 8.91
N VAL A 198 -9.13 -10.79 8.55
CA VAL A 198 -7.85 -10.94 9.27
C VAL A 198 -7.91 -10.22 10.61
N THR A 199 -7.72 -10.97 11.69
CA THR A 199 -7.66 -10.44 13.06
C THR A 199 -6.25 -9.96 13.41
N THR A 200 -6.10 -9.36 14.59
CA THR A 200 -4.79 -8.95 15.12
C THR A 200 -3.83 -10.14 15.25
N GLU A 201 -4.34 -11.31 15.64
CA GLU A 201 -3.55 -12.53 15.86
C GLU A 201 -3.15 -13.21 14.55
N ASN A 202 -3.95 -13.01 13.48
CA ASN A 202 -3.75 -13.67 12.20
C ASN A 202 -3.07 -12.78 11.16
N ARG A 203 -2.77 -11.50 11.50
CA ARG A 203 -1.97 -10.65 10.61
C ARG A 203 -0.56 -11.21 10.44
N GLN A 204 -0.08 -11.16 9.22
CA GLN A 204 1.24 -11.69 8.88
C GLN A 204 1.91 -10.81 7.84
N ALA A 205 3.15 -10.38 8.11
CA ALA A 205 4.00 -9.68 7.16
C ALA A 205 5.18 -10.55 6.67
N PHE A 206 5.28 -11.79 7.13
CA PHE A 206 6.39 -12.69 6.83
C PHE A 206 6.34 -13.18 5.38
N SER A 207 7.28 -12.70 4.56
CA SER A 207 7.43 -13.07 3.15
C SER A 207 8.92 -13.26 2.82
N PRO A 208 9.54 -14.41 3.18
CA PRO A 208 10.99 -14.59 3.18
C PRO A 208 11.65 -14.28 1.85
N ARG A 209 11.03 -14.71 0.74
CA ARG A 209 11.59 -14.47 -0.59
C ARG A 209 11.62 -12.98 -0.91
N LEU A 210 10.56 -12.26 -0.59
CA LEU A 210 10.48 -10.82 -0.80
C LEU A 210 11.48 -10.08 0.08
N ALA A 211 11.60 -10.46 1.36
CA ALA A 211 12.57 -9.92 2.30
C ALA A 211 14.01 -10.09 1.82
N ILE A 212 14.36 -11.29 1.33
CA ILE A 212 15.69 -11.56 0.77
C ILE A 212 15.96 -10.70 -0.48
N LEU A 213 14.98 -10.55 -1.36
CA LEU A 213 15.13 -9.73 -2.57
C LEU A 213 15.26 -8.25 -2.22
N SER A 214 14.46 -7.76 -1.29
CA SER A 214 14.56 -6.37 -0.83
C SER A 214 15.92 -6.10 -0.16
N ALA A 215 16.41 -7.00 0.71
CA ALA A 215 17.73 -6.86 1.31
C ALA A 215 18.87 -6.91 0.29
N ARG A 216 18.76 -7.70 -0.77
CA ARG A 216 19.73 -7.72 -1.88
C ARG A 216 19.69 -6.46 -2.71
N HIS A 217 18.51 -5.88 -2.88
CA HIS A 217 18.33 -4.62 -3.60
C HIS A 217 19.07 -3.46 -2.91
N GLU A 218 19.15 -3.46 -1.58
CA GLU A 218 19.89 -2.44 -0.81
C GLU A 218 21.35 -2.28 -1.25
N THR A 219 21.98 -3.36 -1.71
CA THR A 219 23.38 -3.39 -2.15
C THR A 219 23.55 -3.44 -3.67
N GLN A 220 22.47 -3.34 -4.43
CA GLN A 220 22.50 -3.38 -5.89
C GLN A 220 23.23 -2.16 -6.45
N TYR A 221 24.18 -2.37 -7.36
CA TYR A 221 25.07 -1.31 -7.89
C TYR A 221 24.30 -0.27 -8.73
N SER A 222 23.36 -0.71 -9.55
CA SER A 222 22.50 0.17 -10.35
C SER A 222 21.04 -0.07 -10.01
N ARG A 223 20.31 0.97 -9.71
CA ARG A 223 18.92 0.90 -9.27
C ARG A 223 18.06 1.91 -10.02
N LEU A 224 16.89 1.47 -10.49
CA LEU A 224 15.85 2.31 -11.06
C LEU A 224 14.94 2.87 -9.96
N PHE A 225 14.78 2.11 -8.87
CA PHE A 225 13.88 2.41 -7.76
C PHE A 225 14.63 2.55 -6.44
N ARG A 226 13.93 3.04 -5.43
CA ARG A 226 14.46 3.17 -4.06
C ARG A 226 14.31 1.89 -3.25
N SER A 227 13.41 0.98 -3.68
CA SER A 227 13.23 -0.34 -3.06
C SER A 227 12.79 -1.38 -4.08
#